data_52cdf05976a2581bd19f39caf7aca5e8
#
_entry.id   52cdf05976a2581bd19f39caf7aca5e8
#
_cell.length_a   1.000
_cell.length_b   1.000
_cell.length_c   1.000
_cell.angle_alpha   90.00
_cell.angle_beta   90.00
_cell.angle_gamma   90.00
#
_symmetry.space_group_name_H-M   'P 1'
#
loop_
_entity.id
_entity.type
_entity.pdbx_description
1 polymer ?
#
loop_
_entity_poly.entity_id
_entity_poly.type
_entity_poly.pdbx_seq_one_letter_code
_entity_poly.pdbx_strand_id
1 'polypeptide(L)'
;MSTNLKKNNNSLSIPIYLDYSSTTPVDKRVATKMSECLTLDGAFGNPASRSHSFGWDSDQLIKDARKNVADLIKCDTKEIVWTSGATESNNLAIKGAAHFYKSKGNHLITLSTEHKAVLD
;
A
#
# COMPACT_ATOMS: atom_id res chain seq x y z
N MET A 1 15.22 29.30 -3.77
CA MET A 1 15.76 29.86 -2.50
C MET A 1 16.34 28.72 -1.70
N SER A 2 17.67 28.67 -1.62
CA SER A 2 18.41 27.60 -0.93
C SER A 2 18.42 27.88 0.56
N THR A 3 17.68 27.13 1.35
CA THR A 3 17.79 27.20 2.81
C THR A 3 19.02 26.41 3.25
N ASN A 4 20.10 27.14 3.48
CA ASN A 4 21.29 26.64 4.16
C ASN A 4 20.93 26.23 5.59
N LEU A 5 20.72 24.96 5.84
CA LEU A 5 20.71 24.40 7.18
C LEU A 5 22.15 24.42 7.71
N LYS A 6 22.47 25.43 8.50
CA LYS A 6 23.71 25.49 9.28
C LYS A 6 23.74 24.28 10.22
N LYS A 7 24.71 23.39 10.06
CA LYS A 7 25.07 22.38 11.05
C LYS A 7 25.57 23.09 12.31
N ASN A 8 24.72 23.30 13.28
CA ASN A 8 25.14 23.63 14.63
C ASN A 8 25.50 22.36 15.38
N ASN A 9 26.78 22.20 15.67
CA ASN A 9 27.33 21.16 16.53
C ASN A 9 27.02 21.48 18.00
N ASN A 10 25.77 21.42 18.44
CA ASN A 10 25.45 21.29 19.85
C ASN A 10 24.02 20.80 20.03
N SER A 11 23.93 19.62 20.65
CA SER A 11 22.77 19.00 21.30
C SER A 11 21.52 18.75 20.44
N LEU A 12 21.20 17.50 20.33
CA LEU A 12 19.94 16.87 19.99
C LEU A 12 18.71 17.75 20.31
N SER A 13 18.26 18.53 19.36
CA SER A 13 16.98 19.24 19.45
C SER A 13 16.01 18.83 18.33
N ILE A 14 16.22 17.70 17.71
CA ILE A 14 15.23 17.13 16.82
C ILE A 14 14.34 16.23 17.67
N PRO A 15 13.03 16.50 17.78
CA PRO A 15 12.13 15.61 18.49
C PRO A 15 12.24 14.21 17.87
N ILE A 16 12.44 13.21 18.72
CA ILE A 16 12.48 11.81 18.29
C ILE A 16 11.05 11.40 17.98
N TYR A 17 10.79 11.01 16.74
CA TYR A 17 9.49 10.45 16.34
C TYR A 17 9.40 8.98 16.75
N LEU A 18 8.45 8.64 17.61
CA LEU A 18 8.28 7.29 18.17
C LEU A 18 6.98 6.61 17.73
N ASP A 19 6.24 7.21 16.83
CA ASP A 19 4.93 6.70 16.39
C ASP A 19 4.98 6.07 14.98
N TYR A 20 6.03 5.30 14.71
CA TYR A 20 6.20 4.60 13.43
C TYR A 20 5.16 3.50 13.16
N SER A 21 4.45 3.05 14.18
CA SER A 21 3.33 2.12 14.01
C SER A 21 2.09 2.78 13.39
N SER A 22 1.95 4.08 13.56
CA SER A 22 0.87 4.89 12.97
C SER A 22 1.18 5.25 11.51
N THR A 23 2.35 5.82 11.27
CA THR A 23 2.81 6.20 9.93
C THR A 23 4.33 6.33 9.88
N THR A 24 4.90 6.15 8.70
CA THR A 24 6.34 6.30 8.46
C THR A 24 6.60 7.23 7.29
N PRO A 25 7.74 7.93 7.25
CA PRO A 25 8.16 8.66 6.06
C PRO A 25 8.28 7.73 4.87
N VAL A 26 7.83 8.19 3.72
CA VAL A 26 7.97 7.44 2.46
C VAL A 26 9.43 7.46 2.02
N ASP A 27 9.98 6.32 1.61
CA ASP A 27 11.31 6.25 0.99
C ASP A 27 11.37 7.15 -0.24
N LYS A 28 12.49 7.87 -0.41
CA LYS A 28 12.65 8.85 -1.50
C LYS A 28 12.46 8.25 -2.87
N ARG A 29 12.90 7.00 -3.09
CA ARG A 29 12.72 6.27 -4.36
C ARG A 29 11.24 6.02 -4.64
N VAL A 30 10.49 5.67 -3.60
CA VAL A 30 9.04 5.46 -3.69
C VAL A 30 8.32 6.77 -3.96
N ALA A 31 8.65 7.84 -3.23
CA ALA A 31 8.05 9.16 -3.44
C ALA A 31 8.30 9.67 -4.87
N THR A 32 9.51 9.50 -5.41
CA THR A 32 9.84 9.82 -6.80
C THR A 32 8.96 9.01 -7.76
N LYS A 33 8.87 7.70 -7.56
CA LYS A 33 8.06 6.82 -8.43
C LYS A 33 6.58 7.17 -8.40
N MET A 34 6.05 7.51 -7.24
CA MET A 34 4.67 7.98 -7.10
C MET A 34 4.45 9.30 -7.88
N SER A 35 5.38 10.25 -7.76
CA SER A 35 5.30 11.53 -8.45
C SER A 35 5.28 11.38 -9.98
N GLU A 36 6.03 10.42 -10.51
CA GLU A 36 6.03 10.10 -11.95
C GLU A 36 4.66 9.67 -12.49
N CYS A 37 3.78 9.15 -11.61
CA CYS A 37 2.44 8.69 -12.00
C CYS A 37 1.38 9.80 -11.90
N LEU A 38 1.74 11.02 -11.48
CA LEU A 38 0.78 12.09 -11.20
C LEU A 38 0.75 13.20 -12.25
N THR A 39 1.64 13.16 -13.22
CA THR A 39 1.82 14.23 -14.22
C THR A 39 1.57 13.75 -15.62
N LEU A 40 1.40 14.69 -16.56
CA LEU A 40 1.18 14.39 -17.99
C LEU A 40 2.35 13.61 -18.64
N ASP A 41 3.55 13.74 -18.10
CA ASP A 41 4.73 13.03 -18.58
C ASP A 41 4.83 11.59 -18.04
N GLY A 42 3.87 11.18 -17.20
CA GLY A 42 3.87 9.88 -16.56
C GLY A 42 2.64 9.02 -16.88
N ALA A 43 2.53 7.88 -16.21
CA ALA A 43 1.44 6.92 -16.39
C ALA A 43 0.21 7.30 -15.55
N PHE A 44 -0.42 8.45 -15.83
CA PHE A 44 -1.56 8.97 -15.09
C PHE A 44 -2.92 8.41 -15.54
N GLY A 45 -2.95 7.67 -16.64
CA GLY A 45 -4.18 7.19 -17.26
C GLY A 45 -4.97 6.20 -16.40
N ASN A 46 -6.26 6.06 -16.69
CA ASN A 46 -7.08 5.04 -16.06
C ASN A 46 -6.71 3.65 -16.61
N PRO A 47 -6.22 2.71 -15.81
CA PRO A 47 -5.84 1.37 -16.25
C PRO A 47 -7.00 0.53 -16.80
N ALA A 48 -8.26 0.91 -16.51
CA ALA A 48 -9.44 0.27 -17.08
C ALA A 48 -9.74 0.72 -18.53
N SER A 49 -9.13 1.81 -18.98
CA SER A 49 -9.30 2.33 -20.34
C SER A 49 -8.46 1.51 -21.32
N ARG A 50 -9.14 0.73 -22.15
CA ARG A 50 -8.51 -0.20 -23.12
C ARG A 50 -8.38 0.35 -24.53
N SER A 51 -8.90 1.55 -24.79
CA SER A 51 -8.99 2.15 -26.14
C SER A 51 -7.84 3.08 -26.51
N HIS A 52 -6.93 3.37 -25.60
CA HIS A 52 -5.81 4.30 -25.83
C HIS A 52 -4.58 3.97 -24.96
N SER A 53 -3.41 4.47 -25.41
CA SER A 53 -2.10 4.17 -24.81
C SER A 53 -1.99 4.58 -23.34
N PHE A 54 -2.56 5.71 -22.93
CA PHE A 54 -2.53 6.14 -21.51
C PHE A 54 -3.08 5.09 -20.54
N GLY A 55 -4.17 4.39 -20.94
CA GLY A 55 -4.71 3.30 -20.15
C GLY A 55 -3.81 2.06 -20.17
N TRP A 56 -3.22 1.75 -21.32
CA TRP A 56 -2.30 0.60 -21.45
C TRP A 56 -1.03 0.77 -20.62
N ASP A 57 -0.46 1.99 -20.62
CA ASP A 57 0.76 2.31 -19.87
C ASP A 57 0.50 2.16 -18.36
N SER A 58 -0.65 2.65 -17.88
CA SER A 58 -1.04 2.50 -16.47
C SER A 58 -1.35 1.05 -16.10
N ASP A 59 -2.00 0.28 -16.97
CA ASP A 59 -2.27 -1.16 -16.77
C ASP A 59 -0.96 -1.95 -16.71
N GLN A 60 0.01 -1.62 -17.58
CA GLN A 60 1.33 -2.27 -17.57
C GLN A 60 2.07 -1.97 -16.26
N LEU A 61 2.07 -0.73 -15.80
CA LEU A 61 2.71 -0.34 -14.53
C LEU A 61 2.13 -1.11 -13.34
N ILE A 62 0.80 -1.29 -13.30
CA ILE A 62 0.13 -2.07 -12.25
C ILE A 62 0.51 -3.55 -12.34
N LYS A 63 0.62 -4.12 -13.55
CA LYS A 63 1.05 -5.51 -13.74
C LYS A 63 2.48 -5.73 -13.27
N ASP A 64 3.39 -4.81 -13.58
CA ASP A 64 4.78 -4.89 -13.14
C ASP A 64 4.90 -4.76 -11.62
N ALA A 65 4.15 -3.84 -11.01
CA ALA A 65 4.10 -3.71 -9.56
C ALA A 65 3.55 -4.98 -8.89
N ARG A 66 2.49 -5.56 -9.44
CA ARG A 66 1.90 -6.82 -8.97
C ARG A 66 2.89 -7.97 -9.05
N LYS A 67 3.62 -8.07 -10.17
CA LYS A 67 4.66 -9.08 -10.36
C LYS A 67 5.77 -8.92 -9.32
N ASN A 68 6.25 -7.71 -9.09
CA ASN A 68 7.31 -7.44 -8.10
C ASN A 68 6.90 -7.87 -6.68
N VAL A 69 5.65 -7.60 -6.28
CA VAL A 69 5.13 -8.04 -4.97
C VAL A 69 5.00 -9.55 -4.92
N ALA A 70 4.44 -10.18 -5.97
CA ALA A 70 4.29 -11.63 -6.05
C ALA A 70 5.64 -12.36 -5.98
N ASP A 71 6.64 -11.87 -6.73
CA ASP A 71 8.00 -12.42 -6.71
C ASP A 71 8.65 -12.31 -5.31
N LEU A 72 8.43 -11.18 -4.61
CA LEU A 72 8.96 -10.95 -3.26
C LEU A 72 8.43 -11.95 -2.24
N ILE A 73 7.12 -12.24 -2.27
CA ILE A 73 6.48 -13.18 -1.34
C ILE A 73 6.33 -14.59 -1.92
N LYS A 74 6.82 -14.83 -3.13
CA LYS A 74 6.84 -16.13 -3.83
C LYS A 74 5.45 -16.73 -4.03
N CYS A 75 4.51 -15.91 -4.51
CA CYS A 75 3.16 -16.33 -4.86
C CYS A 75 2.82 -16.06 -6.33
N ASP A 76 1.66 -16.53 -6.81
CA ASP A 76 1.15 -16.16 -8.13
C ASP A 76 0.65 -14.71 -8.12
N THR A 77 0.79 -14.02 -9.25
CA THR A 77 0.30 -12.63 -9.42
C THR A 77 -1.20 -12.51 -9.19
N LYS A 78 -1.98 -13.58 -9.41
CA LYS A 78 -3.41 -13.63 -9.17
C LYS A 78 -3.78 -13.63 -7.69
N GLU A 79 -2.84 -13.98 -6.82
CA GLU A 79 -3.03 -13.98 -5.36
C GLU A 79 -2.83 -12.60 -4.74
N ILE A 80 -2.33 -11.62 -5.53
CA ILE A 80 -2.19 -10.24 -5.08
C ILE A 80 -3.49 -9.48 -5.35
N VAL A 81 -4.07 -8.91 -4.31
CA VAL A 81 -5.25 -8.06 -4.38
C VAL A 81 -4.90 -6.66 -3.88
N TRP A 82 -5.07 -5.66 -4.74
CA TRP A 82 -4.89 -4.26 -4.36
C TRP A 82 -6.14 -3.75 -3.64
N THR A 83 -5.95 -3.11 -2.51
CA THR A 83 -7.01 -2.54 -1.69
C THR A 83 -6.69 -1.07 -1.37
N SER A 84 -7.69 -0.33 -0.91
CA SER A 84 -7.54 1.07 -0.51
C SER A 84 -6.79 1.25 0.82
N GLY A 85 -6.60 0.17 1.58
CA GLY A 85 -5.90 0.22 2.87
C GLY A 85 -6.17 -1.00 3.74
N ALA A 86 -5.60 -0.97 4.95
CA ALA A 86 -5.64 -2.09 5.89
C ALA A 86 -7.07 -2.51 6.29
N THR A 87 -7.98 -1.57 6.45
CA THR A 87 -9.39 -1.87 6.81
C THR A 87 -10.07 -2.71 5.73
N GLU A 88 -9.93 -2.35 4.46
CA GLU A 88 -10.48 -3.13 3.36
C GLU A 88 -9.81 -4.50 3.28
N SER A 89 -8.48 -4.56 3.41
CA SER A 89 -7.72 -5.82 3.38
C SER A 89 -8.18 -6.79 4.48
N ASN A 90 -8.33 -6.30 5.71
CA ASN A 90 -8.80 -7.11 6.84
C ASN A 90 -10.22 -7.63 6.60
N ASN A 91 -11.13 -6.76 6.16
CA ASN A 91 -12.51 -7.16 5.87
C ASN A 91 -12.58 -8.18 4.73
N LEU A 92 -11.83 -7.97 3.66
CA LEU A 92 -11.77 -8.90 2.54
C LEU A 92 -11.25 -10.27 2.98
N ALA A 93 -10.17 -10.31 3.75
CA ALA A 93 -9.57 -11.56 4.21
C ALA A 93 -10.47 -12.29 5.22
N ILE A 94 -10.91 -11.60 6.28
CA ILE A 94 -11.67 -12.22 7.36
C ILE A 94 -13.07 -12.63 6.88
N LYS A 95 -13.82 -11.70 6.29
CA LYS A 95 -15.18 -11.99 5.81
C LYS A 95 -15.16 -12.95 4.63
N GLY A 96 -14.20 -12.81 3.72
CA GLY A 96 -14.01 -13.71 2.59
C GLY A 96 -13.75 -15.15 3.04
N ALA A 97 -12.80 -15.35 3.96
CA ALA A 97 -12.49 -16.67 4.51
C ALA A 97 -13.68 -17.26 5.29
N ALA A 98 -14.33 -16.45 6.14
CA ALA A 98 -15.49 -16.88 6.91
C ALA A 98 -16.65 -17.35 6.02
N HIS A 99 -16.95 -16.61 4.96
CA HIS A 99 -17.99 -16.98 4.00
C HIS A 99 -17.62 -18.23 3.18
N PHE A 100 -16.38 -18.29 2.70
CA PHE A 100 -15.91 -19.40 1.87
C PHE A 100 -15.89 -20.73 2.65
N TYR A 101 -15.47 -20.70 3.93
CA TYR A 101 -15.35 -21.91 4.75
C TYR A 101 -16.57 -22.17 5.64
N LYS A 102 -17.69 -21.45 5.47
CA LYS A 102 -18.89 -21.57 6.30
C LYS A 102 -19.41 -23.01 6.44
N SER A 103 -19.27 -23.83 5.41
CA SER A 103 -19.65 -25.24 5.44
C SER A 103 -18.72 -26.13 6.28
N LYS A 104 -17.49 -25.66 6.59
CA LYS A 104 -16.50 -26.38 7.41
C LYS A 104 -16.52 -25.96 8.86
N GLY A 105 -17.06 -24.79 9.17
CA GLY A 105 -17.17 -24.25 10.52
C GLY A 105 -17.62 -22.80 10.52
N ASN A 106 -18.14 -22.34 11.63
CA ASN A 106 -18.68 -20.99 11.80
C ASN A 106 -18.13 -20.26 13.05
N HIS A 107 -17.04 -20.80 13.62
CA HIS A 107 -16.42 -20.23 14.82
C HIS A 107 -15.22 -19.34 14.42
N LEU A 108 -15.25 -18.08 14.88
CA LEU A 108 -14.16 -17.12 14.72
C LEU A 108 -13.61 -16.76 16.10
N ILE A 109 -12.30 -16.69 16.21
CA ILE A 109 -11.60 -16.30 17.44
C ILE A 109 -10.80 -15.04 17.14
N THR A 110 -10.93 -14.03 17.98
CA THR A 110 -10.18 -12.77 17.91
C THR A 110 -9.82 -12.28 19.30
N LEU A 111 -8.98 -11.26 19.39
CA LEU A 111 -8.62 -10.61 20.64
C LEU A 111 -9.46 -9.33 20.81
N SER A 112 -9.83 -9.01 22.05
CA SER A 112 -10.54 -7.77 22.38
C SER A 112 -9.68 -6.51 22.22
N THR A 113 -8.36 -6.70 22.06
CA THR A 113 -7.38 -5.62 21.89
C THR A 113 -7.02 -5.36 20.42
N GLU A 114 -7.71 -6.01 19.49
CA GLU A 114 -7.47 -5.80 18.06
C GLU A 114 -7.82 -4.36 17.63
N HIS A 115 -7.23 -3.96 16.50
CA HIS A 115 -7.55 -2.68 15.88
C HIS A 115 -9.02 -2.67 15.41
N LYS A 116 -9.66 -1.51 15.41
CA LYS A 116 -11.06 -1.33 14.96
C LYS A 116 -11.35 -1.93 13.58
N ALA A 117 -10.40 -1.90 12.68
CA ALA A 117 -10.52 -2.53 11.35
C ALA A 117 -10.77 -4.06 11.38
N VAL A 118 -10.56 -4.70 12.52
CA VAL A 118 -10.83 -6.13 12.75
C VAL A 118 -12.10 -6.32 13.56
N LEU A 119 -12.38 -5.41 14.53
CA LEU A 119 -13.51 -5.53 15.45
C LEU A 119 -14.82 -5.01 14.87
N ASP A 120 -14.79 -4.03 13.95
CA ASP A 120 -15.95 -3.44 13.28
C ASP A 120 -16.29 -4.18 11.98
#